data_4171e956119fbe06f788c2f1c31c8b53
#
_entry.id   4171e956119fbe06f788c2f1c31c8b53
#
_cell.length_a   1.000
_cell.length_b   1.000
_cell.length_c   1.000
_cell.angle_alpha   90.00
_cell.angle_beta   90.00
_cell.angle_gamma   90.00
#
_symmetry.space_group_name_H-M   'P 1'
#
loop_
_entity.id
_entity.type
_entity.pdbx_description
1 polymer ?
#
loop_
_entity_poly.entity_id
_entity_poly.type
_entity_poly.pdbx_seq_one_letter_code
_entity_poly.pdbx_strand_id
1 'polypeptide(L)'
;MFTDCHTHTPAPGAIASGAPEQVRRWLADGAPGAFSVGIHPWATAALSPQALAAQLSDVEMLARCERVVAIGEAGFDRLRGGSRAVQREAFLAQAKIAEAVGKPLVLHVVKDIDDVLAARRGLRAGVPWIWHGFRGNALQAAQIMRSYPGIYLSFGEKFNKAAPAAVVPGCLLVETDESALPIDEIAARVDASRGSIPGSTLSLAGANLQRLLGGCGVFPEQSR
;
A
#
# COMPACT_ATOMS: atom_id res chain seq x y z
N MET A 1 3.58 16.04 -7.19
CA MET A 1 3.62 15.50 -5.80
C MET A 1 2.60 14.39 -5.71
N PHE A 2 2.92 13.24 -5.10
CA PHE A 2 1.97 12.15 -4.86
C PHE A 2 1.17 12.43 -3.59
N THR A 3 -0.14 12.26 -3.65
CA THR A 3 -1.07 12.44 -2.52
C THR A 3 -1.99 11.23 -2.32
N ASP A 4 -2.29 10.50 -3.39
CA ASP A 4 -3.08 9.28 -3.38
C ASP A 4 -2.13 8.07 -3.33
N CYS A 5 -2.06 7.40 -2.19
CA CYS A 5 -1.10 6.31 -2.01
C CYS A 5 -1.56 4.98 -2.59
N HIS A 6 -2.83 4.85 -2.98
CA HIS A 6 -3.38 3.62 -3.54
C HIS A 6 -4.67 3.86 -4.33
N THR A 7 -4.65 3.44 -5.58
CA THR A 7 -5.82 3.43 -6.47
C THR A 7 -5.70 2.27 -7.47
N HIS A 8 -6.78 1.91 -8.17
CA HIS A 8 -6.75 0.94 -9.28
C HIS A 8 -6.77 1.60 -10.66
N THR A 9 -6.80 2.93 -10.72
CA THR A 9 -6.81 3.69 -11.97
C THR A 9 -5.60 4.62 -12.04
N PRO A 10 -4.71 4.50 -13.05
CA PRO A 10 -3.59 5.41 -13.22
C PRO A 10 -4.04 6.88 -13.32
N ALA A 11 -3.48 7.73 -12.48
CA ALA A 11 -3.77 9.16 -12.45
C ALA A 11 -2.53 9.97 -12.03
N PRO A 12 -2.41 11.25 -12.45
CA PRO A 12 -1.34 12.11 -11.96
C PRO A 12 -1.40 12.25 -10.43
N GLY A 13 -0.26 12.08 -9.77
CA GLY A 13 -0.18 12.20 -8.30
C GLY A 13 -0.71 11.02 -7.52
N ALA A 14 -1.02 9.90 -8.18
CA ALA A 14 -1.49 8.66 -7.57
C ALA A 14 -0.52 7.49 -7.80
N ILE A 15 -0.58 6.49 -6.92
CA ILE A 15 0.08 5.19 -7.08
C ILE A 15 -1.00 4.17 -7.45
N ALA A 16 -1.01 3.75 -8.72
CA ALA A 16 -1.95 2.75 -9.19
C ALA A 16 -1.41 1.33 -8.94
N SER A 17 -2.22 0.49 -8.31
CA SER A 17 -1.90 -0.90 -7.98
C SER A 17 -2.43 -1.86 -9.03
N GLY A 18 -1.59 -2.78 -9.49
CA GLY A 18 -1.98 -3.75 -10.48
C GLY A 18 -1.19 -5.06 -10.47
N ALA A 19 -1.79 -6.09 -11.07
CA ALA A 19 -1.09 -7.33 -11.37
C ALA A 19 0.06 -7.07 -12.38
N PRO A 20 1.08 -7.95 -12.46
CA PRO A 20 2.22 -7.76 -13.34
C PRO A 20 1.86 -7.44 -14.80
N GLU A 21 0.90 -8.15 -15.37
CA GLU A 21 0.45 -7.91 -16.75
C GLU A 21 -0.17 -6.53 -16.92
N GLN A 22 -0.97 -6.09 -15.95
CA GLN A 22 -1.61 -4.78 -15.96
C GLN A 22 -0.59 -3.65 -15.86
N VAL A 23 0.38 -3.78 -14.96
CA VAL A 23 1.47 -2.78 -14.81
C VAL A 23 2.33 -2.71 -16.05
N ARG A 24 2.67 -3.85 -16.70
CA ARG A 24 3.38 -3.84 -17.99
C ARG A 24 2.62 -3.04 -19.05
N ARG A 25 1.31 -3.22 -19.13
CA ARG A 25 0.45 -2.49 -20.06
C ARG A 25 0.46 -1.00 -19.76
N TRP A 26 0.28 -0.60 -18.52
CA TRP A 26 0.35 0.82 -18.13
C TRP A 26 1.69 1.48 -18.44
N LEU A 27 2.78 0.75 -18.23
CA LEU A 27 4.13 1.24 -18.58
C LEU A 27 4.28 1.40 -20.10
N ALA A 28 3.81 0.44 -20.88
CA ALA A 28 3.88 0.49 -22.34
C ALA A 28 3.01 1.61 -22.94
N ASP A 29 1.83 1.82 -22.37
CA ASP A 29 0.88 2.87 -22.82
C ASP A 29 1.25 4.28 -22.33
N GLY A 30 2.31 4.42 -21.52
CA GLY A 30 2.69 5.71 -20.94
C GLY A 30 1.67 6.27 -19.94
N ALA A 31 0.88 5.41 -19.29
CA ALA A 31 -0.14 5.81 -18.33
C ALA A 31 0.43 6.71 -17.23
N PRO A 32 -0.31 7.73 -16.75
CA PRO A 32 0.20 8.69 -15.76
C PRO A 32 0.40 8.10 -14.36
N GLY A 33 1.10 8.82 -13.48
CA GLY A 33 1.35 8.44 -12.10
C GLY A 33 2.51 7.46 -11.92
N ALA A 34 2.52 6.78 -10.80
CA ALA A 34 3.43 5.70 -10.46
C ALA A 34 2.64 4.43 -10.16
N PHE A 35 3.34 3.31 -9.98
CA PHE A 35 2.68 2.00 -9.83
C PHE A 35 3.17 1.26 -8.60
N SER A 36 2.28 0.44 -8.03
CA SER A 36 2.65 -0.73 -7.25
C SER A 36 2.33 -1.99 -8.03
N VAL A 37 3.17 -3.01 -7.91
CA VAL A 37 3.01 -4.29 -8.61
C VAL A 37 2.96 -5.43 -7.62
N GLY A 38 1.94 -6.29 -7.74
CA GLY A 38 1.82 -7.41 -6.82
C GLY A 38 0.85 -8.50 -7.27
N ILE A 39 0.77 -9.52 -6.43
CA ILE A 39 -0.17 -10.63 -6.55
C ILE A 39 -1.17 -10.47 -5.42
N HIS A 40 -2.34 -9.94 -5.76
CA HIS A 40 -3.44 -9.74 -4.81
C HIS A 40 -3.88 -11.09 -4.21
N PRO A 41 -4.25 -11.19 -2.93
CA PRO A 41 -4.65 -12.45 -2.31
C PRO A 41 -5.82 -13.14 -3.02
N TRP A 42 -6.73 -12.39 -3.64
CA TRP A 42 -7.83 -12.98 -4.42
C TRP A 42 -7.34 -13.76 -5.65
N ALA A 43 -6.30 -13.29 -6.32
CA ALA A 43 -5.75 -13.95 -7.48
C ALA A 43 -5.18 -15.33 -7.16
N THR A 44 -4.75 -15.56 -5.92
CA THR A 44 -4.14 -16.83 -5.49
C THR A 44 -5.06 -18.05 -5.61
N ALA A 45 -6.39 -17.86 -5.70
CA ALA A 45 -7.35 -18.95 -5.87
C ALA A 45 -7.20 -19.68 -7.21
N ALA A 46 -6.75 -18.96 -8.25
CA ALA A 46 -6.67 -19.49 -9.63
C ALA A 46 -5.24 -19.88 -10.02
N LEU A 47 -4.24 -19.69 -9.12
CA LEU A 47 -2.84 -19.92 -9.46
C LEU A 47 -2.39 -21.34 -9.09
N SER A 48 -1.83 -22.04 -10.07
CA SER A 48 -1.00 -23.22 -9.79
C SER A 48 0.34 -22.78 -9.17
N PRO A 49 1.09 -23.67 -8.50
CA PRO A 49 2.41 -23.33 -7.97
C PRO A 49 3.37 -22.76 -9.05
N GLN A 50 3.30 -23.30 -10.26
CA GLN A 50 4.12 -22.84 -11.39
C GLN A 50 3.70 -21.43 -11.84
N ALA A 51 2.37 -21.16 -11.91
CA ALA A 51 1.86 -19.84 -12.26
C ALA A 51 2.18 -18.79 -11.18
N LEU A 52 2.11 -19.16 -9.90
CA LEU A 52 2.52 -18.29 -8.80
C LEU A 52 4.02 -17.94 -8.91
N ALA A 53 4.89 -18.93 -9.13
CA ALA A 53 6.32 -18.70 -9.29
C ALA A 53 6.62 -17.78 -10.49
N ALA A 54 5.94 -17.97 -11.62
CA ALA A 54 6.07 -17.11 -12.79
C ALA A 54 5.64 -15.66 -12.49
N GLN A 55 4.50 -15.45 -11.84
CA GLN A 55 4.06 -14.12 -11.47
C GLN A 55 4.98 -13.44 -10.45
N LEU A 56 5.54 -14.18 -9.49
CA LEU A 56 6.55 -13.66 -8.57
C LEU A 56 7.81 -13.19 -9.28
N SER A 57 8.28 -13.95 -10.27
CA SER A 57 9.39 -13.52 -11.12
C SER A 57 9.07 -12.23 -11.89
N ASP A 58 7.85 -12.11 -12.39
CA ASP A 58 7.37 -10.89 -13.04
C ASP A 58 7.32 -9.70 -12.09
N VAL A 59 6.84 -9.89 -10.86
CA VAL A 59 6.86 -8.86 -9.81
C VAL A 59 8.30 -8.41 -9.54
N GLU A 60 9.24 -9.36 -9.38
CA GLU A 60 10.64 -9.03 -9.12
C GLU A 60 11.29 -8.26 -10.28
N MET A 61 10.98 -8.61 -11.51
CA MET A 61 11.49 -7.92 -12.70
C MET A 61 10.93 -6.49 -12.76
N LEU A 62 9.62 -6.31 -12.61
CA LEU A 62 8.96 -5.01 -12.67
C LEU A 62 9.32 -4.12 -11.47
N ALA A 63 9.62 -4.71 -10.31
CA ALA A 63 10.07 -4.01 -9.12
C ALA A 63 11.34 -3.16 -9.35
N ARG A 64 12.13 -3.46 -10.38
CA ARG A 64 13.34 -2.71 -10.75
C ARG A 64 13.03 -1.48 -11.62
N CYS A 65 11.81 -1.38 -12.14
CA CYS A 65 11.38 -0.24 -12.94
C CYS A 65 11.25 1.01 -12.06
N GLU A 66 11.73 2.16 -12.54
CA GLU A 66 11.68 3.42 -11.79
C GLU A 66 10.25 3.84 -11.45
N ARG A 67 9.32 3.67 -12.38
CA ARG A 67 7.91 4.02 -12.18
C ARG A 67 7.13 3.04 -11.29
N VAL A 68 7.69 1.89 -10.96
CA VAL A 68 7.15 0.98 -9.95
C VAL A 68 7.76 1.36 -8.60
N VAL A 69 7.00 2.06 -7.77
CA VAL A 69 7.48 2.69 -6.53
C VAL A 69 7.16 1.87 -5.27
N ALA A 70 6.34 0.84 -5.39
CA ALA A 70 5.97 -0.05 -4.28
C ALA A 70 5.71 -1.47 -4.79
N ILE A 71 5.75 -2.46 -3.88
CA ILE A 71 5.34 -3.85 -4.13
C ILE A 71 3.96 -4.06 -3.51
N GLY A 72 3.10 -4.77 -4.19
CA GLY A 72 1.71 -5.03 -3.75
C GLY A 72 0.67 -4.59 -4.80
N GLU A 73 -0.59 -4.88 -4.52
CA GLU A 73 -1.10 -5.33 -3.23
C GLU A 73 -0.67 -6.76 -2.92
N ALA A 74 -0.27 -6.97 -1.68
CA ALA A 74 0.05 -8.28 -1.15
C ALA A 74 -0.57 -8.43 0.25
N GLY A 75 -0.94 -9.63 0.65
CA GLY A 75 -1.50 -9.80 1.99
C GLY A 75 -2.42 -10.99 2.15
N PHE A 76 -3.44 -10.78 2.96
CA PHE A 76 -4.37 -11.84 3.35
C PHE A 76 -5.80 -11.38 3.29
N ASP A 77 -6.65 -12.22 2.72
CA ASP A 77 -8.10 -12.09 2.79
C ASP A 77 -8.71 -13.41 3.28
N ARG A 78 -9.31 -13.36 4.48
CA ARG A 78 -9.93 -14.55 5.07
C ARG A 78 -11.26 -14.93 4.41
N LEU A 79 -11.82 -14.03 3.61
CA LEU A 79 -13.13 -14.20 2.97
C LEU A 79 -13.01 -14.64 1.51
N ARG A 80 -11.86 -14.36 0.85
CA ARG A 80 -11.65 -14.57 -0.57
C ARG A 80 -10.22 -15.03 -0.88
N GLY A 81 -10.03 -15.58 -2.07
CA GLY A 81 -8.72 -16.01 -2.54
C GLY A 81 -8.47 -17.50 -2.33
N GLY A 82 -7.24 -17.91 -2.54
CA GLY A 82 -6.79 -19.28 -2.34
C GLY A 82 -6.67 -19.67 -0.87
N SER A 83 -6.17 -20.88 -0.64
CA SER A 83 -5.95 -21.36 0.72
C SER A 83 -5.00 -20.43 1.49
N ARG A 84 -5.11 -20.46 2.81
CA ARG A 84 -4.24 -19.68 3.68
C ARG A 84 -2.75 -19.91 3.41
N ALA A 85 -2.37 -21.14 3.11
CA ALA A 85 -0.99 -21.50 2.79
C ALA A 85 -0.49 -20.79 1.54
N VAL A 86 -1.28 -20.78 0.47
CA VAL A 86 -0.92 -20.13 -0.81
C VAL A 86 -0.88 -18.61 -0.66
N GLN A 87 -1.85 -18.00 0.03
CA GLN A 87 -1.81 -16.56 0.32
C GLN A 87 -0.54 -16.20 1.12
N ARG A 88 -0.18 -17.01 2.11
CA ARG A 88 1.02 -16.81 2.92
C ARG A 88 2.30 -16.93 2.09
N GLU A 89 2.38 -17.93 1.22
CA GLU A 89 3.52 -18.11 0.31
C GLU A 89 3.70 -16.89 -0.59
N ALA A 90 2.62 -16.47 -1.28
CA ALA A 90 2.60 -15.29 -2.15
C ALA A 90 2.98 -14.01 -1.39
N PHE A 91 2.42 -13.82 -0.20
CA PHE A 91 2.70 -12.66 0.64
C PHE A 91 4.17 -12.58 1.08
N LEU A 92 4.70 -13.68 1.64
CA LEU A 92 6.08 -13.69 2.14
C LEU A 92 7.11 -13.53 1.01
N ALA A 93 6.83 -14.08 -0.18
CA ALA A 93 7.69 -13.88 -1.33
C ALA A 93 7.72 -12.41 -1.77
N GLN A 94 6.56 -11.76 -1.86
CA GLN A 94 6.46 -10.34 -2.21
C GLN A 94 7.09 -9.43 -1.15
N ALA A 95 6.93 -9.73 0.13
CA ALA A 95 7.60 -9.01 1.20
C ALA A 95 9.13 -9.11 1.10
N LYS A 96 9.67 -10.27 0.74
CA LYS A 96 11.12 -10.43 0.47
C LYS A 96 11.58 -9.66 -0.76
N ILE A 97 10.78 -9.62 -1.82
CA ILE A 97 11.06 -8.79 -3.01
C ILE A 97 11.13 -7.31 -2.60
N ALA A 98 10.13 -6.82 -1.83
CA ALA A 98 10.11 -5.46 -1.33
C ALA A 98 11.39 -5.09 -0.55
N GLU A 99 11.83 -5.96 0.36
CA GLU A 99 13.09 -5.80 1.11
C GLU A 99 14.32 -5.78 0.17
N ALA A 100 14.36 -6.69 -0.81
CA ALA A 100 15.49 -6.81 -1.71
C ALA A 100 15.66 -5.58 -2.63
N VAL A 101 14.55 -4.94 -3.03
CA VAL A 101 14.59 -3.74 -3.87
C VAL A 101 14.48 -2.43 -3.08
N GLY A 102 14.33 -2.50 -1.75
CA GLY A 102 14.23 -1.33 -0.88
C GLY A 102 12.94 -0.51 -1.08
N LYS A 103 11.85 -1.11 -1.55
CA LYS A 103 10.58 -0.42 -1.84
C LYS A 103 9.50 -0.77 -0.82
N PRO A 104 8.56 0.15 -0.52
CA PRO A 104 7.46 -0.12 0.39
C PRO A 104 6.60 -1.30 -0.06
N LEU A 105 5.96 -1.97 0.92
CA LEU A 105 4.99 -3.03 0.67
C LEU A 105 3.57 -2.50 0.93
N VAL A 106 2.70 -2.56 -0.07
CA VAL A 106 1.26 -2.23 0.05
C VAL A 106 0.50 -3.48 0.49
N LEU A 107 -0.22 -3.37 1.61
CA LEU A 107 -0.89 -4.49 2.27
C LEU A 107 -2.38 -4.50 2.02
N HIS A 108 -2.91 -5.61 1.56
CA HIS A 108 -4.33 -5.95 1.61
C HIS A 108 -4.61 -6.86 2.82
N VAL A 109 -5.46 -6.41 3.77
CA VAL A 109 -5.69 -7.15 5.00
C VAL A 109 -7.17 -7.21 5.35
N VAL A 110 -7.78 -8.38 5.18
CA VAL A 110 -9.17 -8.63 5.57
C VAL A 110 -9.26 -9.71 6.62
N LYS A 111 -9.60 -9.33 7.86
CA LYS A 111 -9.77 -10.21 9.04
C LYS A 111 -8.52 -11.03 9.42
N ASP A 112 -7.31 -10.51 9.14
CA ASP A 112 -6.04 -11.22 9.31
C ASP A 112 -4.91 -10.36 9.85
N ILE A 113 -5.24 -9.46 10.79
CA ILE A 113 -4.28 -8.54 11.42
C ILE A 113 -3.10 -9.29 12.03
N ASP A 114 -3.36 -10.35 12.80
CA ASP A 114 -2.33 -11.06 13.58
C ASP A 114 -1.26 -11.69 12.69
N ASP A 115 -1.67 -12.28 11.55
CA ASP A 115 -0.74 -12.92 10.63
C ASP A 115 0.16 -11.93 9.91
N VAL A 116 -0.38 -10.76 9.51
CA VAL A 116 0.42 -9.68 8.93
C VAL A 116 1.44 -9.17 9.94
N LEU A 117 1.01 -8.90 11.17
CA LEU A 117 1.90 -8.39 12.21
C LEU A 117 2.94 -9.43 12.64
N ALA A 118 2.57 -10.72 12.69
CA ALA A 118 3.51 -11.81 12.93
C ALA A 118 4.54 -11.94 11.81
N ALA A 119 4.11 -11.81 10.56
CA ALA A 119 5.02 -11.83 9.41
C ALA A 119 6.01 -10.66 9.44
N ARG A 120 5.55 -9.44 9.76
CA ARG A 120 6.44 -8.28 9.89
C ARG A 120 7.53 -8.50 10.93
N ARG A 121 7.17 -9.04 12.11
CA ARG A 121 8.17 -9.39 13.14
C ARG A 121 9.13 -10.46 12.68
N GLY A 122 8.59 -11.54 12.07
CA GLY A 122 9.39 -12.68 11.62
C GLY A 122 10.38 -12.32 10.52
N LEU A 123 10.01 -11.45 9.61
CA LEU A 123 10.87 -10.94 8.54
C LEU A 123 11.86 -9.89 9.03
N ARG A 124 11.67 -9.31 10.24
CA ARG A 124 12.40 -8.13 10.70
C ARG A 124 12.37 -7.01 9.66
N ALA A 125 11.18 -6.78 9.10
CA ALA A 125 10.99 -5.91 7.93
C ALA A 125 11.59 -4.53 8.13
N GLY A 126 12.50 -4.14 7.23
CA GLY A 126 13.18 -2.85 7.20
C GLY A 126 12.45 -1.82 6.34
N VAL A 127 11.81 -2.27 5.24
CA VAL A 127 11.03 -1.36 4.38
C VAL A 127 9.71 -0.95 5.02
N PRO A 128 9.19 0.26 4.70
CA PRO A 128 7.86 0.67 5.12
C PRO A 128 6.77 -0.27 4.60
N TRP A 129 5.73 -0.48 5.42
CA TRP A 129 4.52 -1.18 5.02
C TRP A 129 3.34 -0.21 5.02
N ILE A 130 2.63 -0.10 3.90
CA ILE A 130 1.43 0.72 3.73
C ILE A 130 0.22 -0.19 3.89
N TRP A 131 -0.50 -0.06 4.99
CA TRP A 131 -1.76 -0.76 5.16
C TRP A 131 -2.85 0.05 4.46
N HIS A 132 -3.17 -0.35 3.22
CA HIS A 132 -4.21 0.30 2.45
C HIS A 132 -5.61 -0.04 3.02
N GLY A 133 -6.58 0.81 2.78
CA GLY A 133 -7.97 0.59 3.16
C GLY A 133 -8.17 0.29 4.65
N PHE A 134 -7.43 0.92 5.55
CA PHE A 134 -7.51 0.60 6.98
C PHE A 134 -8.91 0.91 7.55
N ARG A 135 -9.61 -0.14 8.01
CA ARG A 135 -10.97 -0.05 8.59
C ARG A 135 -11.03 -0.47 10.06
N GLY A 136 -9.88 -0.70 10.69
CA GLY A 136 -9.78 -0.99 12.12
C GLY A 136 -10.28 0.16 12.99
N ASN A 137 -10.54 -0.12 14.27
CA ASN A 137 -10.94 0.91 15.22
C ASN A 137 -9.73 1.70 15.78
N ALA A 138 -10.00 2.72 16.58
CA ALA A 138 -8.96 3.56 17.19
C ALA A 138 -7.97 2.77 18.06
N LEU A 139 -8.45 1.75 18.79
CA LEU A 139 -7.58 0.91 19.65
C LEU A 139 -6.60 0.10 18.81
N GLN A 140 -7.07 -0.50 17.71
CA GLN A 140 -6.23 -1.24 16.78
C GLN A 140 -5.20 -0.31 16.12
N ALA A 141 -5.62 0.86 15.65
CA ALA A 141 -4.71 1.86 15.10
C ALA A 141 -3.62 2.26 16.11
N ALA A 142 -4.02 2.61 17.33
CA ALA A 142 -3.07 2.96 18.40
C ALA A 142 -2.12 1.82 18.76
N GLN A 143 -2.58 0.57 18.77
CA GLN A 143 -1.74 -0.59 19.01
C GLN A 143 -0.70 -0.78 17.90
N ILE A 144 -1.12 -0.66 16.64
CA ILE A 144 -0.21 -0.75 15.49
C ILE A 144 0.86 0.34 15.58
N MET A 145 0.46 1.58 15.84
CA MET A 145 1.40 2.71 15.95
C MET A 145 2.45 2.52 17.06
N ARG A 146 2.06 1.94 18.19
CA ARG A 146 3.00 1.70 19.32
C ARG A 146 3.93 0.51 19.07
N SER A 147 3.41 -0.55 18.44
CA SER A 147 4.09 -1.85 18.46
C SER A 147 4.82 -2.19 17.15
N TYR A 148 4.53 -1.46 16.07
CA TYR A 148 5.03 -1.80 14.74
C TYR A 148 5.52 -0.55 13.98
N PRO A 149 6.71 -0.05 14.32
CA PRO A 149 7.30 1.07 13.60
C PRO A 149 7.47 0.75 12.12
N GLY A 150 7.28 1.77 11.27
CA GLY A 150 7.36 1.62 9.82
C GLY A 150 6.08 1.08 9.17
N ILE A 151 4.97 0.92 9.91
CA ILE A 151 3.63 0.75 9.33
C ILE A 151 2.98 2.13 9.17
N TYR A 152 2.44 2.37 7.99
CA TYR A 152 1.63 3.53 7.63
C TYR A 152 0.19 3.07 7.44
N LEU A 153 -0.78 3.82 7.95
CA LEU A 153 -2.20 3.51 7.78
C LEU A 153 -2.81 4.47 6.77
N SER A 154 -3.42 3.91 5.73
CA SER A 154 -4.09 4.67 4.69
C SER A 154 -5.60 4.59 4.84
N PHE A 155 -6.27 5.73 4.70
CA PHE A 155 -7.70 5.89 4.87
C PHE A 155 -8.35 6.23 3.52
N GLY A 156 -9.18 5.29 3.02
CA GLY A 156 -10.07 5.49 1.88
C GLY A 156 -11.47 5.95 2.33
N GLU A 157 -12.44 5.94 1.42
CA GLU A 157 -13.82 6.40 1.65
C GLU A 157 -14.50 5.76 2.87
N LYS A 158 -14.25 4.46 3.11
CA LYS A 158 -15.00 3.64 4.09
C LYS A 158 -14.22 3.38 5.39
N PHE A 159 -13.54 4.36 5.91
CA PHE A 159 -12.76 4.21 7.15
C PHE A 159 -13.62 4.32 8.42
N ASN A 160 -13.11 3.76 9.53
CA ASN A 160 -13.69 3.97 10.86
C ASN A 160 -13.35 5.38 11.36
N LYS A 161 -14.36 6.21 11.58
CA LYS A 161 -14.19 7.64 11.94
C LYS A 161 -13.36 7.90 13.20
N ALA A 162 -13.26 6.94 14.12
CA ALA A 162 -12.44 7.10 15.33
C ALA A 162 -10.95 6.77 15.10
N ALA A 163 -10.62 6.06 14.02
CA ALA A 163 -9.26 5.56 13.79
C ALA A 163 -8.23 6.64 13.41
N PRO A 164 -8.54 7.63 12.53
CA PRO A 164 -7.54 8.60 12.09
C PRO A 164 -6.92 9.43 13.22
N ALA A 165 -7.69 9.74 14.27
CA ALA A 165 -7.20 10.49 15.43
C ALA A 165 -6.17 9.71 16.27
N ALA A 166 -6.17 8.36 16.18
CA ALA A 166 -5.24 7.49 16.88
C ALA A 166 -3.93 7.23 16.11
N VAL A 167 -3.83 7.70 14.87
CA VAL A 167 -2.63 7.54 14.04
C VAL A 167 -1.69 8.72 14.25
N VAL A 168 -0.41 8.41 14.50
CA VAL A 168 0.62 9.46 14.58
C VAL A 168 0.71 10.19 13.22
N PRO A 169 0.80 11.53 13.22
CA PRO A 169 0.74 12.30 11.98
C PRO A 169 1.71 11.80 10.89
N GLY A 170 2.92 11.43 11.26
CA GLY A 170 3.95 10.95 10.33
C GLY A 170 3.68 9.60 9.66
N CYS A 171 2.66 8.86 10.08
CA CYS A 171 2.30 7.54 9.53
C CYS A 171 0.89 7.52 8.89
N LEU A 172 0.27 8.69 8.69
CA LEU A 172 -1.06 8.81 8.10
C LEU A 172 -0.96 9.02 6.60
N LEU A 173 -1.72 8.23 5.83
CA LEU A 173 -1.90 8.35 4.39
C LEU A 173 -3.40 8.39 4.04
N VAL A 174 -3.70 8.78 2.81
CA VAL A 174 -5.05 8.74 2.23
C VAL A 174 -5.00 8.10 0.85
N GLU A 175 -6.13 7.55 0.42
CA GLU A 175 -6.26 6.84 -0.85
C GLU A 175 -7.67 6.93 -1.43
N THR A 176 -7.79 6.77 -2.73
CA THR A 176 -9.09 6.61 -3.39
C THR A 176 -9.52 5.15 -3.49
N ASP A 177 -8.58 4.20 -3.66
CA ASP A 177 -8.87 2.78 -3.91
C ASP A 177 -9.81 2.63 -5.14
N GLU A 178 -11.02 2.11 -4.94
CA GLU A 178 -12.09 2.00 -5.94
C GLU A 178 -13.16 3.12 -5.80
N SER A 179 -12.93 4.12 -4.94
CA SER A 179 -13.90 5.19 -4.70
C SER A 179 -14.03 6.12 -5.90
N ALA A 180 -15.26 6.55 -6.18
CA ALA A 180 -15.52 7.63 -7.12
C ALA A 180 -15.28 9.03 -6.52
N LEU A 181 -15.04 9.13 -5.21
CA LEU A 181 -14.75 10.39 -4.56
C LEU A 181 -13.33 10.85 -4.88
N PRO A 182 -13.13 12.14 -5.13
CA PRO A 182 -11.79 12.69 -5.28
C PRO A 182 -11.01 12.65 -3.96
N ILE A 183 -9.70 12.57 -4.05
CA ILE A 183 -8.80 12.38 -2.90
C ILE A 183 -8.90 13.52 -1.86
N ASP A 184 -9.16 14.74 -2.30
CA ASP A 184 -9.34 15.91 -1.43
C ASP A 184 -10.62 15.81 -0.58
N GLU A 185 -11.69 15.22 -1.11
CA GLU A 185 -12.91 14.96 -0.35
C GLU A 185 -12.68 13.86 0.71
N ILE A 186 -11.97 12.80 0.37
CA ILE A 186 -11.59 11.75 1.34
C ILE A 186 -10.72 12.37 2.45
N ALA A 187 -9.71 13.15 2.08
CA ALA A 187 -8.84 13.84 3.05
C ALA A 187 -9.62 14.80 3.96
N ALA A 188 -10.61 15.54 3.42
CA ALA A 188 -11.47 16.41 4.21
C ALA A 188 -12.33 15.63 5.24
N ARG A 189 -12.79 14.43 4.91
CA ARG A 189 -13.48 13.54 5.87
C ARG A 189 -12.54 13.06 6.98
N VAL A 190 -11.27 12.83 6.65
CA VAL A 190 -10.23 12.49 7.65
C VAL A 190 -9.93 13.71 8.53
N ASP A 191 -9.82 14.93 7.98
CA ASP A 191 -9.66 16.17 8.75
C ASP A 191 -10.80 16.32 9.78
N ALA A 192 -12.04 16.15 9.34
CA ALA A 192 -13.21 16.23 10.22
C ALA A 192 -13.15 15.18 11.36
N SER A 193 -12.69 13.97 11.06
CA SER A 193 -12.54 12.89 12.05
C SER A 193 -11.41 13.16 13.07
N ARG A 194 -10.40 13.89 12.68
CA ARG A 194 -9.25 14.25 13.52
C ARG A 194 -9.47 15.56 14.29
N GLY A 195 -10.49 16.34 13.94
CA GLY A 195 -10.63 17.73 14.40
C GLY A 195 -9.49 18.63 13.88
N SER A 196 -8.94 18.30 12.71
CA SER A 196 -7.82 19.01 12.09
C SER A 196 -8.32 20.20 11.24
N ILE A 197 -7.40 21.09 10.90
CA ILE A 197 -7.66 22.20 9.97
C ILE A 197 -7.99 21.62 8.59
N PRO A 198 -9.05 22.08 7.90
CA PRO A 198 -9.39 21.65 6.56
C PRO A 198 -8.20 21.73 5.59
N GLY A 199 -7.95 20.66 4.83
CA GLY A 199 -6.84 20.53 3.88
C GLY A 199 -5.50 20.11 4.50
N SER A 200 -5.40 20.05 5.84
CA SER A 200 -4.16 19.66 6.51
C SER A 200 -3.81 18.19 6.28
N THR A 201 -4.80 17.31 6.23
CA THR A 201 -4.59 15.87 6.00
C THR A 201 -4.02 15.60 4.61
N LEU A 202 -4.50 16.26 3.57
CA LEU A 202 -3.99 16.07 2.21
C LEU A 202 -2.51 16.48 2.11
N SER A 203 -2.17 17.63 2.68
CA SER A 203 -0.79 18.13 2.73
C SER A 203 0.12 17.19 3.54
N LEU A 204 -0.35 16.72 4.68
CA LEU A 204 0.37 15.80 5.55
C LEU A 204 0.61 14.45 4.87
N ALA A 205 -0.43 13.87 4.29
CA ALA A 205 -0.35 12.59 3.59
C ALA A 205 0.60 12.67 2.40
N GLY A 206 0.55 13.75 1.61
CA GLY A 206 1.48 13.99 0.52
C GLY A 206 2.93 14.07 0.99
N ALA A 207 3.20 14.83 2.07
CA ALA A 207 4.54 14.90 2.66
C ALA A 207 5.03 13.56 3.21
N ASN A 208 4.14 12.79 3.85
CA ASN A 208 4.45 11.45 4.35
C ASN A 208 4.78 10.50 3.20
N LEU A 209 3.97 10.51 2.14
CA LEU A 209 4.17 9.66 0.97
C LEU A 209 5.47 10.01 0.25
N GLN A 210 5.76 11.30 0.06
CA GLN A 210 7.02 11.72 -0.54
C GLN A 210 8.23 11.26 0.28
N ARG A 211 8.21 11.41 1.60
CA ARG A 211 9.28 10.94 2.49
C ARG A 211 9.45 9.43 2.45
N LEU A 212 8.34 8.69 2.44
CA LEU A 212 8.31 7.24 2.36
C LEU A 212 8.94 6.74 1.05
N LEU A 213 8.61 7.36 -0.07
CA LEU A 213 9.14 7.02 -1.39
C LEU A 213 10.57 7.56 -1.60
N GLY A 214 10.91 8.72 -1.06
CA GLY A 214 12.24 9.34 -1.18
C GLY A 214 13.33 8.55 -0.46
N GLY A 215 13.01 7.88 0.65
CA GLY A 215 13.92 6.95 1.33
C GLY A 215 14.28 5.71 0.50
N CYS A 216 13.55 5.46 -0.58
CA CYS A 216 13.79 4.35 -1.53
C CYS A 216 14.62 4.76 -2.76
N GLY A 217 15.18 5.97 -2.81
CA GLY A 217 15.97 6.46 -3.95
C GLY A 217 15.18 6.70 -5.24
N VAL A 218 13.85 6.80 -5.14
CA VAL A 218 12.93 6.83 -6.30
C VAL A 218 12.76 8.24 -6.90
N PHE A 219 13.22 9.30 -6.23
CA PHE A 219 13.17 10.66 -6.77
C PHE A 219 14.58 11.19 -7.05
N PRO A 220 14.91 11.54 -8.32
CA PRO A 220 16.05 12.40 -8.57
C PRO A 220 15.79 13.73 -7.85
N GLU A 221 16.81 14.24 -7.16
CA GLU A 221 16.79 15.61 -6.64
C GLU A 221 16.34 16.54 -7.78
N GLN A 222 15.24 17.25 -7.57
CA GLN A 222 14.86 18.32 -8.49
C GLN A 222 15.99 19.34 -8.43
N SER A 223 16.84 19.34 -9.44
CA SER A 223 17.83 20.39 -9.66
C SER A 223 17.11 21.75 -9.59
N ARG A 224 17.56 22.58 -8.65
CA ARG A 224 17.11 23.96 -8.44
C ARG A 224 17.36 24.82 -9.67
#